data_11c8e29f325d4161806308fab7f771e0
#
_entry.id   11c8e29f325d4161806308fab7f771e0
#
_cell.length_a   1.000
_cell.length_b   1.000
_cell.length_c   1.000
_cell.angle_alpha   90.00
_cell.angle_beta   90.00
_cell.angle_gamma   90.00
#
_symmetry.space_group_name_H-M   'P 1'
#
loop_
_entity.id
_entity.type
_entity.pdbx_description
1 polymer ?
#
loop_
_entity_poly.entity_id
_entity_poly.type
_entity_poly.pdbx_seq_one_letter_code
_entity_poly.pdbx_strand_id
1 'polypeptide(L)'
;MAPPNQSLPMPQQAQLQQFYIPEEQSIYLLSHDDAKKLKNWVELCTDQLRQMGYADIAMIGKGAFGFVFAGRLPLEGARDLEHVFKFTRITLPQHLHDRLEDEAYILEQVEHPRVPALVAYHRAGSQPILVMERAPGFNLEEVSLRQGRLSPRLIIRIADQLADILRNLRRETDSGRRPIVHGDIKPSNLVFDAETENIALIDWGSSVFAQLDANQQFLSPSVMELMSDNLQQTNARLGDVYFIGEEQLYGGLSSPRFDEQGAAATLYALASGQSCRFGHLAIPATSLGLPMEFARMLDGMLDPDPAMRMRAGDHYLNEMPRMARTVMIDLPEPPPTPLVPIWTRISDREIDTVVYSSRKAFLRQEGSDQSLSDVDDVQLDRYYKNFMQGMGDTEKAFLAAVSRLGRYPVEGGLAVRWEPDGVYVDTSLNLHDPELRTSFTTAVNNMVNLAQAIYRQGIFKSCLFNARDTLHIEREEQDQPFIAPPKMRLPYQVSSAPEVEDRSRIHSYFEDGPDPEEFLVLPDPIIKSLEALNSIRHTGMIIFEALPLHLKIHSQYRLLDPEKEDEFRQRLDEILAAVDQITGLGVSGFMKMPYKDARFFPYIERLPERYYPRNPRLEATEAS
;
A
#
# COMPACT_ATOMS: atom_id res chain seq x y z
N MET A 1 -12.12 22.82 34.53
CA MET A 1 -13.30 22.02 34.93
C MET A 1 -13.66 21.18 33.72
N ALA A 2 -13.35 19.89 33.75
CA ALA A 2 -13.78 18.98 32.70
C ALA A 2 -15.28 18.90 32.63
N PRO A 3 -15.94 18.86 31.46
CA PRO A 3 -17.36 18.66 31.36
C PRO A 3 -17.74 17.24 31.86
N PRO A 4 -18.91 17.04 32.42
CA PRO A 4 -19.28 15.75 32.96
C PRO A 4 -19.35 14.69 31.84
N ASN A 5 -18.76 13.54 32.12
CA ASN A 5 -18.83 12.32 31.33
C ASN A 5 -20.29 11.98 30.99
N GLN A 6 -20.79 12.43 29.86
CA GLN A 6 -22.05 11.98 29.32
C GLN A 6 -21.84 10.63 28.66
N SER A 7 -22.33 9.56 29.29
CA SER A 7 -22.37 8.23 28.66
C SER A 7 -23.23 8.30 27.40
N LEU A 8 -22.61 8.23 26.24
CA LEU A 8 -23.29 8.18 24.96
C LEU A 8 -24.03 6.85 24.80
N PRO A 9 -25.23 6.84 24.16
CA PRO A 9 -25.99 5.63 23.95
C PRO A 9 -25.22 4.64 23.05
N MET A 10 -25.16 3.39 23.49
CA MET A 10 -24.45 2.31 22.81
C MET A 10 -25.15 1.87 21.51
N PRO A 11 -24.44 1.75 20.39
CA PRO A 11 -24.93 0.98 19.25
C PRO A 11 -25.12 -0.50 19.63
N GLN A 12 -26.12 -1.17 19.03
CA GLN A 12 -26.44 -2.56 19.33
C GLN A 12 -25.25 -3.48 19.16
N GLN A 13 -24.56 -3.83 20.23
CA GLN A 13 -23.31 -4.59 20.28
C GLN A 13 -23.38 -5.97 19.60
N ALA A 14 -24.55 -6.62 19.62
CA ALA A 14 -24.70 -8.00 19.15
C ALA A 14 -24.49 -8.18 17.63
N GLN A 15 -24.66 -7.13 16.81
CA GLN A 15 -24.53 -7.22 15.34
C GLN A 15 -23.13 -6.93 14.82
N LEU A 16 -22.25 -6.37 15.65
CA LEU A 16 -20.92 -5.91 15.24
C LEU A 16 -19.79 -6.88 15.64
N GLN A 17 -20.06 -7.89 16.46
CA GLN A 17 -19.05 -8.75 17.09
C GLN A 17 -18.30 -9.70 16.15
N GLN A 18 -18.75 -9.89 14.92
CA GLN A 18 -18.15 -10.88 13.98
C GLN A 18 -17.58 -10.26 12.70
N PHE A 19 -17.36 -8.94 12.66
CA PHE A 19 -16.98 -8.28 11.43
C PHE A 19 -15.47 -8.02 11.34
N TYR A 20 -14.83 -8.58 10.31
CA TYR A 20 -13.43 -8.34 9.95
C TYR A 20 -13.33 -7.83 8.50
N ILE A 21 -12.62 -6.73 8.29
CA ILE A 21 -12.27 -6.23 6.95
C ILE A 21 -10.75 -6.17 6.87
N PRO A 22 -10.11 -6.83 5.91
CA PRO A 22 -8.69 -6.63 5.60
C PRO A 22 -8.42 -5.16 5.24
N GLU A 23 -7.25 -4.67 5.62
CA GLU A 23 -6.92 -3.25 5.67
C GLU A 23 -7.13 -2.47 4.37
N GLU A 24 -6.90 -3.05 3.22
CA GLU A 24 -6.89 -2.33 1.94
C GLU A 24 -7.89 -2.88 0.92
N GLN A 25 -8.77 -3.79 1.31
CA GLN A 25 -9.71 -4.35 0.33
C GLN A 25 -10.82 -3.36 -0.01
N SER A 26 -11.09 -3.24 -1.31
CA SER A 26 -12.30 -2.62 -1.82
C SER A 26 -13.54 -3.30 -1.24
N ILE A 27 -14.57 -2.53 -0.96
CA ILE A 27 -15.88 -3.07 -0.53
C ILE A 27 -16.43 -4.09 -1.56
N TYR A 28 -16.07 -3.93 -2.82
CA TYR A 28 -16.49 -4.82 -3.91
C TYR A 28 -15.81 -6.20 -3.89
N LEU A 29 -14.78 -6.38 -3.06
CA LEU A 29 -14.11 -7.67 -2.87
C LEU A 29 -14.63 -8.44 -1.65
N LEU A 30 -15.48 -7.82 -0.84
CA LEU A 30 -16.06 -8.44 0.34
C LEU A 30 -17.20 -9.40 -0.05
N SER A 31 -17.46 -10.39 0.80
CA SER A 31 -18.69 -11.18 0.73
C SER A 31 -19.91 -10.27 0.88
N HIS A 32 -21.07 -10.73 0.41
CA HIS A 32 -22.31 -9.94 0.53
C HIS A 32 -22.62 -9.60 2.00
N ASP A 33 -22.44 -10.56 2.89
CA ASP A 33 -22.68 -10.39 4.32
C ASP A 33 -21.69 -9.41 4.97
N ASP A 34 -20.41 -9.46 4.60
CA ASP A 34 -19.40 -8.55 5.14
C ASP A 34 -19.58 -7.12 4.62
N ALA A 35 -19.93 -6.96 3.34
CA ALA A 35 -20.26 -5.66 2.78
C ALA A 35 -21.49 -5.04 3.49
N LYS A 36 -22.51 -5.86 3.82
CA LYS A 36 -23.69 -5.42 4.57
C LYS A 36 -23.34 -5.03 6.00
N LYS A 37 -22.54 -5.85 6.70
CA LYS A 37 -22.06 -5.53 8.06
C LYS A 37 -21.28 -4.21 8.07
N LEU A 38 -20.40 -3.99 7.07
CA LEU A 38 -19.66 -2.73 6.94
C LEU A 38 -20.57 -1.53 6.80
N LYS A 39 -21.55 -1.60 5.91
CA LYS A 39 -22.52 -0.51 5.72
C LYS A 39 -23.28 -0.19 7.00
N ASN A 40 -23.81 -1.21 7.67
CA ASN A 40 -24.52 -1.05 8.92
C ASN A 40 -23.64 -0.38 9.99
N TRP A 41 -22.38 -0.78 10.07
CA TRP A 41 -21.45 -0.20 11.04
C TRP A 41 -21.14 1.27 10.74
N VAL A 42 -20.91 1.62 9.47
CA VAL A 42 -20.72 3.03 9.03
C VAL A 42 -21.95 3.87 9.38
N GLU A 43 -23.17 3.35 9.16
CA GLU A 43 -24.42 4.02 9.53
C GLU A 43 -24.49 4.28 11.04
N LEU A 44 -24.17 3.28 11.88
CA LEU A 44 -24.18 3.42 13.34
C LEU A 44 -23.20 4.49 13.83
N CYS A 45 -21.98 4.50 13.31
CA CYS A 45 -21.00 5.53 13.64
C CYS A 45 -21.45 6.92 13.19
N THR A 46 -22.02 7.02 11.99
CA THR A 46 -22.56 8.27 11.46
C THR A 46 -23.70 8.81 12.33
N ASP A 47 -24.63 7.95 12.76
CA ASP A 47 -25.75 8.34 13.63
C ASP A 47 -25.25 8.78 15.02
N GLN A 48 -24.21 8.12 15.54
CA GLN A 48 -23.58 8.54 16.79
C GLN A 48 -22.98 9.94 16.68
N LEU A 49 -22.26 10.24 15.60
CA LEU A 49 -21.70 11.57 15.36
C LEU A 49 -22.78 12.63 15.17
N ARG A 50 -23.90 12.30 14.52
CA ARG A 50 -25.07 13.18 14.42
C ARG A 50 -25.68 13.50 15.77
N GLN A 51 -25.78 12.50 16.66
CA GLN A 51 -26.24 12.70 18.03
C GLN A 51 -25.30 13.60 18.85
N MET A 52 -24.00 13.61 18.53
CA MET A 52 -23.02 14.54 19.10
C MET A 52 -23.10 15.96 18.50
N GLY A 53 -24.01 16.21 17.54
CA GLY A 53 -24.22 17.52 16.93
C GLY A 53 -23.44 17.78 15.65
N TYR A 54 -22.77 16.78 15.11
CA TYR A 54 -22.01 16.94 13.86
C TYR A 54 -22.86 16.76 12.61
N ALA A 55 -22.56 17.54 11.58
CA ALA A 55 -23.14 17.49 10.24
C ALA A 55 -22.06 17.14 9.20
N ASP A 56 -22.48 16.89 7.95
CA ASP A 56 -21.62 16.62 6.80
C ASP A 56 -20.59 15.49 7.07
N ILE A 57 -21.07 14.44 7.74
CA ILE A 57 -20.23 13.34 8.18
C ILE A 57 -19.85 12.45 6.99
N ALA A 58 -18.56 12.24 6.78
CA ALA A 58 -18.02 11.39 5.75
C ALA A 58 -16.94 10.45 6.31
N MET A 59 -16.94 9.19 5.88
CA MET A 59 -15.83 8.30 6.15
C MET A 59 -14.66 8.70 5.24
N ILE A 60 -13.52 9.06 5.82
CA ILE A 60 -12.32 9.54 5.12
C ILE A 60 -11.16 8.55 5.18
N GLY A 61 -11.26 7.52 6.00
CA GLY A 61 -10.21 6.52 6.13
C GLY A 61 -10.73 5.21 6.71
N LYS A 62 -10.03 4.14 6.34
CA LYS A 62 -10.26 2.78 6.82
C LYS A 62 -8.90 2.17 7.09
N GLY A 63 -8.67 1.67 8.30
CA GLY A 63 -7.42 1.03 8.70
C GLY A 63 -7.66 -0.31 9.40
N ALA A 64 -6.58 -1.02 9.75
CA ALA A 64 -6.62 -2.30 10.46
C ALA A 64 -7.42 -2.23 11.74
N PHE A 65 -7.23 -1.15 12.46
CA PHE A 65 -7.77 -1.02 13.81
C PHE A 65 -9.14 -0.33 13.86
N GLY A 66 -9.55 0.32 12.75
CA GLY A 66 -10.82 1.05 12.77
C GLY A 66 -11.09 1.89 11.56
N PHE A 67 -11.89 2.92 11.76
CA PHE A 67 -12.35 3.81 10.72
C PHE A 67 -12.19 5.26 11.15
N VAL A 68 -11.96 6.10 10.16
CA VAL A 68 -11.79 7.53 10.36
C VAL A 68 -12.90 8.28 9.63
N PHE A 69 -13.59 9.15 10.37
CA PHE A 69 -14.63 10.03 9.84
C PHE A 69 -14.18 11.47 9.95
N ALA A 70 -14.67 12.31 9.04
CA ALA A 70 -14.67 13.74 9.19
C ALA A 70 -16.10 14.23 9.39
N GLY A 71 -16.28 15.29 10.17
CA GLY A 71 -17.57 15.91 10.40
C GLY A 71 -17.42 17.37 10.76
N ARG A 72 -18.47 18.16 10.47
CA ARG A 72 -18.53 19.58 10.72
C ARG A 72 -19.41 19.85 11.93
N LEU A 73 -18.91 20.59 12.90
CA LEU A 73 -19.68 21.11 14.03
C LEU A 73 -20.19 22.52 13.70
N PRO A 74 -21.49 22.70 13.42
CA PRO A 74 -22.06 24.02 13.13
C PRO A 74 -22.00 24.91 14.38
N LEU A 75 -21.54 26.14 14.23
CA LEU A 75 -21.47 27.13 15.29
C LEU A 75 -22.29 28.37 14.90
N GLU A 76 -23.26 28.75 15.74
CA GLU A 76 -24.06 29.97 15.51
C GLU A 76 -23.15 31.21 15.57
N GLY A 77 -23.08 31.95 14.47
CA GLY A 77 -22.35 33.23 14.38
C GLY A 77 -20.83 33.13 14.30
N ALA A 78 -20.27 31.92 14.16
CA ALA A 78 -18.83 31.70 14.00
C ALA A 78 -18.56 30.75 12.81
N ARG A 79 -17.27 30.63 12.42
CA ARG A 79 -16.87 29.63 11.45
C ARG A 79 -17.07 28.23 12.04
N ASP A 80 -17.69 27.36 11.27
CA ASP A 80 -17.88 25.95 11.66
C ASP A 80 -16.53 25.27 11.92
N LEU A 81 -16.49 24.38 12.89
CA LEU A 81 -15.31 23.59 13.20
C LEU A 81 -15.37 22.25 12.48
N GLU A 82 -14.26 21.87 11.86
CA GLU A 82 -14.09 20.56 11.24
C GLU A 82 -13.24 19.67 12.14
N HIS A 83 -13.78 18.49 12.49
CA HIS A 83 -13.10 17.51 13.32
C HIS A 83 -12.96 16.17 12.58
N VAL A 84 -11.96 15.41 13.02
CA VAL A 84 -11.71 14.03 12.59
C VAL A 84 -11.97 13.10 13.78
N PHE A 85 -12.59 11.96 13.50
CA PHE A 85 -12.98 10.97 14.48
C PHE A 85 -12.36 9.63 14.14
N LYS A 86 -11.56 9.05 15.05
CA LYS A 86 -11.11 7.67 14.94
C LYS A 86 -11.97 6.78 15.81
N PHE A 87 -12.52 5.72 15.20
CA PHE A 87 -13.26 4.66 15.86
C PHE A 87 -12.48 3.36 15.76
N THR A 88 -12.24 2.68 16.88
CA THR A 88 -11.73 1.31 16.85
C THR A 88 -12.85 0.33 16.59
N ARG A 89 -12.55 -0.81 15.99
CA ARG A 89 -13.53 -1.89 15.81
C ARG A 89 -13.85 -2.54 17.17
N ILE A 90 -15.12 -2.71 17.49
CA ILE A 90 -15.57 -3.31 18.76
C ILE A 90 -15.06 -4.75 18.92
N THR A 91 -14.82 -5.46 17.81
CA THR A 91 -14.32 -6.85 17.80
C THR A 91 -12.86 -7.00 18.18
N LEU A 92 -12.11 -5.90 18.29
CA LEU A 92 -10.71 -5.95 18.65
C LEU A 92 -10.50 -6.32 20.11
N PRO A 93 -9.41 -7.04 20.43
CA PRO A 93 -9.00 -7.29 21.81
C PRO A 93 -8.78 -5.99 22.59
N GLN A 94 -8.99 -6.03 23.91
CA GLN A 94 -8.91 -4.84 24.79
C GLN A 94 -7.58 -4.07 24.62
N HIS A 95 -6.44 -4.76 24.50
CA HIS A 95 -5.14 -4.11 24.32
C HIS A 95 -5.03 -3.26 23.04
N LEU A 96 -5.85 -3.52 22.02
CA LEU A 96 -5.94 -2.69 20.82
C LEU A 96 -6.87 -1.49 20.99
N HIS A 97 -7.88 -1.60 21.87
CA HIS A 97 -8.67 -0.45 22.30
C HIS A 97 -7.84 0.52 23.15
N ASP A 98 -6.99 -0.01 24.02
CA ASP A 98 -6.12 0.80 24.88
C ASP A 98 -5.11 1.64 24.08
N ARG A 99 -4.72 1.18 22.87
CA ARG A 99 -3.84 1.96 21.97
C ARG A 99 -4.44 3.29 21.52
N LEU A 100 -5.75 3.39 21.35
CA LEU A 100 -6.37 4.67 20.99
C LEU A 100 -6.32 5.66 22.18
N GLU A 101 -6.30 5.15 23.40
CA GLU A 101 -6.08 5.93 24.62
C GLU A 101 -4.62 6.41 24.70
N ASP A 102 -3.66 5.51 24.40
CA ASP A 102 -2.24 5.86 24.31
C ASP A 102 -1.99 6.92 23.23
N GLU A 103 -2.61 6.79 22.05
CA GLU A 103 -2.58 7.77 20.97
C GLU A 103 -3.08 9.14 21.44
N ALA A 104 -4.23 9.17 22.14
CA ALA A 104 -4.79 10.40 22.72
C ALA A 104 -3.84 11.03 23.73
N TYR A 105 -3.28 10.21 24.63
CA TYR A 105 -2.36 10.68 25.66
C TYR A 105 -1.08 11.27 25.08
N ILE A 106 -0.51 10.64 24.05
CA ILE A 106 0.71 11.17 23.40
C ILE A 106 0.38 12.44 22.62
N LEU A 107 -0.73 12.45 21.88
CA LEU A 107 -1.13 13.62 21.09
C LEU A 107 -1.39 14.84 21.99
N GLU A 108 -1.90 14.67 23.20
CA GLU A 108 -2.08 15.73 24.19
C GLU A 108 -0.73 16.37 24.62
N GLN A 109 0.37 15.62 24.51
CA GLN A 109 1.71 16.12 24.88
C GLN A 109 2.41 16.88 23.73
N VAL A 110 1.81 16.90 22.53
CA VAL A 110 2.42 17.52 21.34
C VAL A 110 1.78 18.88 21.07
N GLU A 111 2.52 19.94 21.34
CA GLU A 111 2.13 21.31 20.97
C GLU A 111 2.96 21.76 19.76
N HIS A 112 2.37 21.74 18.56
CA HIS A 112 3.03 22.19 17.35
C HIS A 112 2.00 22.65 16.31
N PRO A 113 2.23 23.80 15.61
CA PRO A 113 1.24 24.36 14.67
C PRO A 113 0.97 23.47 13.45
N ARG A 114 1.80 22.43 13.21
CA ARG A 114 1.67 21.46 12.14
C ARG A 114 1.25 20.08 12.63
N VAL A 115 0.68 20.00 13.83
CA VAL A 115 0.08 18.78 14.39
C VAL A 115 -1.33 19.13 14.81
N PRO A 116 -2.37 18.46 14.28
CA PRO A 116 -3.73 18.69 14.72
C PRO A 116 -3.90 18.44 16.20
N ALA A 117 -4.53 19.37 16.90
CA ALA A 117 -4.71 19.26 18.35
C ALA A 117 -5.73 18.17 18.70
N LEU A 118 -5.53 17.51 19.83
CA LEU A 118 -6.52 16.66 20.47
C LEU A 118 -7.69 17.54 20.92
N VAL A 119 -8.91 17.23 20.48
CA VAL A 119 -10.14 17.91 20.92
C VAL A 119 -10.74 17.16 22.10
N ALA A 120 -10.88 15.85 22.00
CA ALA A 120 -11.43 15.02 23.05
C ALA A 120 -11.10 13.53 22.85
N TYR A 121 -11.13 12.79 23.95
CA TYR A 121 -11.18 11.34 23.94
C TYR A 121 -12.42 10.89 24.70
N HIS A 122 -13.25 10.07 24.06
CA HIS A 122 -14.51 9.59 24.62
C HIS A 122 -14.54 8.07 24.68
N ARG A 123 -15.17 7.52 25.69
CA ARG A 123 -15.60 6.12 25.73
C ARG A 123 -17.12 6.05 25.73
N ALA A 124 -17.69 5.53 24.64
CA ALA A 124 -19.12 5.21 24.56
C ALA A 124 -19.30 3.73 24.88
N GLY A 125 -19.46 3.42 26.17
CA GLY A 125 -19.41 2.04 26.65
C GLY A 125 -18.03 1.39 26.44
N SER A 126 -17.93 0.37 25.59
CA SER A 126 -16.66 -0.27 25.20
C SER A 126 -16.02 0.36 23.96
N GLN A 127 -16.70 1.31 23.29
CA GLN A 127 -16.23 1.94 22.04
C GLN A 127 -15.43 3.21 22.35
N PRO A 128 -14.12 3.23 22.16
CA PRO A 128 -13.33 4.45 22.23
C PRO A 128 -13.46 5.27 20.95
N ILE A 129 -13.48 6.59 21.10
CA ILE A 129 -13.56 7.59 20.03
C ILE A 129 -12.52 8.67 20.31
N LEU A 130 -11.57 8.83 19.43
CA LEU A 130 -10.61 9.92 19.45
C LEU A 130 -11.11 11.04 18.54
N VAL A 131 -11.16 12.27 19.04
CA VAL A 131 -11.59 13.47 18.32
C VAL A 131 -10.42 14.45 18.23
N MET A 132 -10.07 14.86 17.03
CA MET A 132 -8.98 15.81 16.76
C MET A 132 -9.40 16.86 15.74
N GLU A 133 -8.67 17.97 15.69
CA GLU A 133 -8.81 18.95 14.62
C GLU A 133 -8.58 18.33 13.25
N ARG A 134 -9.24 18.86 12.23
CA ARG A 134 -9.01 18.44 10.84
C ARG A 134 -7.91 19.29 10.20
N ALA A 135 -6.85 18.66 9.74
CA ALA A 135 -5.85 19.31 8.90
C ALA A 135 -6.44 19.62 7.51
N PRO A 136 -6.27 20.85 6.98
CA PRO A 136 -6.75 21.20 5.65
C PRO A 136 -5.91 20.56 4.56
N GLY A 137 -6.54 20.21 3.44
CA GLY A 137 -5.88 19.69 2.24
C GLY A 137 -5.99 18.19 2.06
N PHE A 138 -5.04 17.62 1.30
CA PHE A 138 -4.98 16.20 0.94
C PHE A 138 -3.68 15.58 1.46
N ASN A 139 -3.69 14.28 1.73
CA ASN A 139 -2.43 13.63 2.11
C ASN A 139 -1.45 13.59 0.93
N LEU A 140 -0.16 13.58 1.24
CA LEU A 140 0.90 13.66 0.23
C LEU A 140 0.99 12.43 -0.67
N GLU A 141 0.43 11.29 -0.28
CA GLU A 141 0.30 10.13 -1.15
C GLU A 141 -0.68 10.42 -2.29
N GLU A 142 -1.86 10.98 -2.00
CA GLU A 142 -2.84 11.40 -3.01
C GLU A 142 -2.29 12.50 -3.91
N VAL A 143 -1.59 13.48 -3.34
CA VAL A 143 -0.92 14.54 -4.12
C VAL A 143 0.11 13.93 -5.07
N SER A 144 0.94 13.01 -4.59
CA SER A 144 1.94 12.31 -5.39
C SER A 144 1.32 11.39 -6.46
N LEU A 145 0.17 10.78 -6.19
CA LEU A 145 -0.56 9.99 -7.20
C LEU A 145 -1.09 10.87 -8.34
N ARG A 146 -1.54 12.09 -8.03
CA ARG A 146 -2.05 13.02 -9.05
C ARG A 146 -0.94 13.71 -9.84
N GLN A 147 0.12 14.16 -9.15
CA GLN A 147 1.19 14.95 -9.75
C GLN A 147 2.40 14.13 -10.23
N GLY A 148 2.57 12.91 -9.72
CA GLY A 148 3.78 12.12 -9.89
C GLY A 148 4.87 12.56 -8.92
N ARG A 149 6.05 12.91 -9.43
CA ARG A 149 7.14 13.48 -8.64
C ARG A 149 6.80 14.90 -8.22
N LEU A 150 7.04 15.20 -6.94
CA LEU A 150 6.94 16.58 -6.48
C LEU A 150 8.18 17.38 -6.90
N SER A 151 8.00 18.68 -7.14
CA SER A 151 9.09 19.55 -7.55
C SER A 151 10.18 19.66 -6.47
N PRO A 152 11.46 19.84 -6.86
CA PRO A 152 12.54 20.03 -5.91
C PRO A 152 12.29 21.15 -4.89
N ARG A 153 11.67 22.24 -5.32
CA ARG A 153 11.29 23.37 -4.43
C ARG A 153 10.31 22.90 -3.36
N LEU A 154 9.26 22.17 -3.77
CA LEU A 154 8.25 21.69 -2.84
C LEU A 154 8.82 20.64 -1.87
N ILE A 155 9.70 19.75 -2.35
CA ILE A 155 10.41 18.79 -1.50
C ILE A 155 11.22 19.49 -0.41
N ILE A 156 11.98 20.53 -0.76
CA ILE A 156 12.75 21.31 0.22
C ILE A 156 11.84 21.98 1.25
N ARG A 157 10.71 22.52 0.81
CA ARG A 157 9.72 23.15 1.69
C ARG A 157 9.08 22.16 2.66
N ILE A 158 8.70 20.99 2.16
CA ILE A 158 8.18 19.89 3.00
C ILE A 158 9.27 19.42 3.98
N ALA A 159 10.49 19.25 3.50
CA ALA A 159 11.62 18.80 4.33
C ALA A 159 11.91 19.76 5.50
N ASP A 160 11.87 21.08 5.28
CA ASP A 160 12.06 22.08 6.32
C ASP A 160 10.97 22.02 7.40
N GLN A 161 9.71 21.93 6.96
CA GLN A 161 8.58 21.85 7.88
C GLN A 161 8.58 20.54 8.67
N LEU A 162 8.96 19.42 8.02
CA LEU A 162 9.08 18.13 8.69
C LEU A 162 10.26 18.15 9.69
N ALA A 163 11.39 18.74 9.33
CA ALA A 163 12.51 18.93 10.26
C ALA A 163 12.11 19.76 11.49
N ASP A 164 11.23 20.76 11.32
CA ASP A 164 10.71 21.56 12.42
C ASP A 164 9.86 20.74 13.40
N ILE A 165 8.96 19.89 12.86
CA ILE A 165 8.18 18.93 13.67
C ILE A 165 9.14 18.00 14.43
N LEU A 166 10.10 17.36 13.74
CA LEU A 166 11.03 16.41 14.36
C LEU A 166 11.90 17.04 15.44
N ARG A 167 12.34 18.30 15.25
CA ARG A 167 13.04 19.04 16.31
C ARG A 167 12.18 19.25 17.55
N ASN A 168 10.88 19.49 17.39
CA ASN A 168 9.94 19.61 18.50
C ASN A 168 9.77 18.27 19.24
N LEU A 169 9.57 17.17 18.50
CA LEU A 169 9.36 15.84 19.07
C LEU A 169 10.60 15.32 19.81
N ARG A 170 11.79 15.65 19.31
CA ARG A 170 13.07 15.22 19.88
C ARG A 170 13.45 15.94 21.19
N ARG A 171 12.81 17.08 21.50
CA ARG A 171 13.20 17.88 22.67
C ARG A 171 12.74 17.24 23.97
N GLU A 172 13.67 17.08 24.88
CA GLU A 172 13.36 17.02 26.31
C GLU A 172 12.96 18.41 26.76
N THR A 173 11.88 18.53 27.52
CA THR A 173 11.49 19.82 28.11
C THR A 173 11.96 19.91 29.53
N ASP A 174 12.20 21.15 30.05
CA ASP A 174 12.51 21.40 31.46
C ASP A 174 11.43 20.85 32.41
N SER A 175 10.21 20.63 31.91
CA SER A 175 9.10 19.98 32.61
C SER A 175 9.20 18.45 32.65
N GLY A 176 10.26 17.84 32.11
CA GLY A 176 10.48 16.40 32.11
C GLY A 176 9.72 15.63 31.01
N ARG A 177 9.22 16.31 29.95
CA ARG A 177 8.65 15.64 28.78
C ARG A 177 9.73 14.84 28.07
N ARG A 178 9.50 13.54 27.89
CA ARG A 178 10.38 12.68 27.10
C ARG A 178 10.25 12.98 25.61
N PRO A 179 11.28 12.72 24.82
CA PRO A 179 11.17 12.70 23.37
C PRO A 179 10.07 11.73 22.93
N ILE A 180 9.34 12.13 21.90
CA ILE A 180 8.26 11.34 21.29
C ILE A 180 8.75 10.84 19.94
N VAL A 181 8.44 9.58 19.63
CA VAL A 181 8.65 8.95 18.34
C VAL A 181 7.27 8.74 17.70
N HIS A 182 7.05 9.31 16.52
CA HIS A 182 5.80 9.11 15.77
C HIS A 182 5.70 7.68 15.25
N GLY A 183 6.79 7.12 14.73
CA GLY A 183 6.95 5.72 14.37
C GLY A 183 6.33 5.30 13.03
N ASP A 184 5.56 6.17 12.33
CA ASP A 184 4.95 5.86 11.04
C ASP A 184 4.90 7.08 10.11
N ILE A 185 6.05 7.76 9.94
CA ILE A 185 6.15 8.90 9.02
C ILE A 185 6.19 8.38 7.59
N LYS A 186 5.14 8.68 6.83
CA LYS A 186 4.96 8.30 5.42
C LYS A 186 4.09 9.32 4.68
N PRO A 187 4.05 9.33 3.35
CA PRO A 187 3.27 10.30 2.58
C PRO A 187 1.78 10.36 2.94
N SER A 188 1.14 9.22 3.27
CA SER A 188 -0.27 9.18 3.66
C SER A 188 -0.55 9.81 5.03
N ASN A 189 0.46 9.94 5.89
CA ASN A 189 0.35 10.54 7.22
C ASN A 189 0.81 12.03 7.26
N LEU A 190 1.04 12.63 6.10
CA LEU A 190 1.31 14.05 5.93
C LEU A 190 0.22 14.69 5.08
N VAL A 191 -0.61 15.54 5.68
CA VAL A 191 -1.62 16.33 4.95
C VAL A 191 -0.97 17.60 4.45
N PHE A 192 -1.22 17.94 3.18
CA PHE A 192 -0.67 19.10 2.48
C PHE A 192 -1.79 20.05 2.06
N ASP A 193 -1.71 21.27 2.50
CA ASP A 193 -2.55 22.37 2.06
C ASP A 193 -1.90 23.09 0.88
N ALA A 194 -2.49 22.96 -0.30
CA ALA A 194 -1.95 23.54 -1.52
C ALA A 194 -2.01 25.08 -1.57
N GLU A 195 -2.89 25.73 -0.79
CA GLU A 195 -3.00 27.19 -0.75
C GLU A 195 -1.85 27.84 0.04
N THR A 196 -1.51 27.24 1.17
CA THR A 196 -0.46 27.74 2.06
C THR A 196 0.88 27.03 1.89
N GLU A 197 0.89 25.91 1.19
CA GLU A 197 2.00 24.94 1.07
C GLU A 197 2.48 24.47 2.45
N ASN A 198 1.59 24.37 3.42
CA ASN A 198 1.89 23.83 4.74
C ASN A 198 1.57 22.34 4.80
N ILE A 199 2.34 21.61 5.61
CA ILE A 199 2.06 20.22 5.96
C ILE A 199 1.53 20.12 7.38
N ALA A 200 0.77 19.05 7.63
CA ALA A 200 0.40 18.61 8.98
C ALA A 200 0.69 17.12 9.13
N LEU A 201 1.31 16.74 10.25
CA LEU A 201 1.58 15.34 10.61
C LEU A 201 0.40 14.78 11.38
N ILE A 202 -0.19 13.69 10.85
CA ILE A 202 -1.38 13.03 11.36
C ILE A 202 -1.09 11.56 11.68
N ASP A 203 -2.06 10.89 12.29
CA ASP A 203 -2.05 9.45 12.61
C ASP A 203 -0.96 9.01 13.59
N TRP A 204 -1.24 9.26 14.86
CA TRP A 204 -0.33 8.99 16.01
C TRP A 204 -0.48 7.57 16.60
N GLY A 205 -1.19 6.66 15.89
CA GLY A 205 -1.46 5.28 16.36
C GLY A 205 -0.24 4.39 16.54
N SER A 206 0.90 4.76 15.96
CA SER A 206 2.20 4.07 16.13
C SER A 206 3.14 4.80 17.07
N SER A 207 2.71 5.92 17.65
CA SER A 207 3.59 6.79 18.47
C SER A 207 3.87 6.19 19.85
N VAL A 208 5.08 6.49 20.32
CA VAL A 208 5.59 6.06 21.64
C VAL A 208 6.52 7.11 22.22
N PHE A 209 6.71 7.08 23.53
CA PHE A 209 7.83 7.79 24.15
C PHE A 209 9.16 7.09 23.82
N ALA A 210 10.18 7.86 23.52
CA ALA A 210 11.49 7.32 23.21
C ALA A 210 12.11 6.60 24.44
N GLN A 211 12.75 5.48 24.17
CA GLN A 211 13.52 4.71 25.13
C GLN A 211 15.01 5.11 25.10
N LEU A 212 15.47 5.51 23.92
CA LEU A 212 16.80 6.02 23.67
C LEU A 212 16.74 7.49 23.26
N ASP A 213 17.77 8.24 23.62
CA ASP A 213 17.98 9.59 23.08
C ASP A 213 18.49 9.53 21.63
N ALA A 214 18.75 10.68 21.06
CA ALA A 214 19.28 10.78 19.71
C ALA A 214 20.74 10.27 19.56
N ASN A 215 21.47 10.10 20.67
CA ASN A 215 22.80 9.51 20.69
C ASN A 215 22.77 8.01 21.01
N GLN A 216 21.58 7.40 21.00
CA GLN A 216 21.34 5.99 21.31
C GLN A 216 21.71 5.63 22.78
N GLN A 217 21.59 6.60 23.69
CA GLN A 217 21.76 6.39 25.12
C GLN A 217 20.40 6.22 25.80
N PHE A 218 20.32 5.38 26.81
CA PHE A 218 19.10 5.18 27.59
C PHE A 218 18.67 6.47 28.30
N LEU A 219 17.41 6.85 28.15
CA LEU A 219 16.84 8.07 28.73
C LEU A 219 16.64 7.98 30.25
N SER A 220 16.52 6.79 30.83
CA SER A 220 16.56 6.58 32.29
C SER A 220 16.71 5.10 32.66
N PRO A 221 17.49 4.73 33.71
CA PRO A 221 17.54 3.35 34.23
C PRO A 221 16.22 2.87 34.85
N SER A 222 15.42 3.78 35.46
CA SER A 222 14.12 3.46 36.05
C SER A 222 13.02 3.13 35.05
N VAL A 223 13.20 3.48 33.77
CA VAL A 223 12.28 3.10 32.69
C VAL A 223 12.37 1.62 32.39
N MET A 224 13.52 0.96 32.58
CA MET A 224 13.66 -0.48 32.44
C MET A 224 12.85 -1.29 33.48
N GLU A 225 12.65 -0.73 34.68
CA GLU A 225 11.84 -1.37 35.74
C GLU A 225 10.33 -1.21 35.51
N LEU A 226 9.87 -0.12 34.87
CA LEU A 226 8.48 0.11 34.51
C LEU A 226 8.05 -0.66 33.24
N MET A 227 9.01 -1.19 32.49
CA MET A 227 8.79 -1.94 31.25
C MET A 227 8.79 -3.46 31.51
N SER A 228 8.17 -3.89 32.61
CA SER A 228 7.94 -5.32 32.82
C SER A 228 7.14 -5.93 31.67
N ASP A 229 7.75 -6.93 31.04
CA ASP A 229 7.26 -8.02 30.19
C ASP A 229 6.21 -7.79 29.08
N ASN A 230 5.29 -6.84 29.19
CA ASN A 230 4.22 -6.63 28.20
C ASN A 230 4.43 -5.40 27.28
N LEU A 231 5.34 -4.48 27.60
CA LEU A 231 5.62 -3.27 26.81
C LEU A 231 6.76 -3.44 25.80
N GLN A 232 7.35 -4.63 25.67
CA GLN A 232 8.36 -4.95 24.64
C GLN A 232 7.79 -5.03 23.21
N GLN A 233 6.48 -5.11 23.07
CA GLN A 233 5.80 -4.91 21.78
C GLN A 233 5.51 -3.42 21.60
N THR A 234 6.55 -2.65 21.33
CA THR A 234 6.40 -1.21 21.09
C THR A 234 5.49 -0.97 19.88
N ASN A 235 4.52 -0.05 20.02
CA ASN A 235 3.63 0.36 18.93
C ASN A 235 4.40 0.79 17.67
N ALA A 236 5.64 1.26 17.81
CA ALA A 236 6.52 1.61 16.70
C ALA A 236 6.72 0.48 15.66
N ARG A 237 6.55 -0.81 16.04
CA ARG A 237 6.57 -1.94 15.09
C ARG A 237 5.42 -1.94 14.09
N LEU A 238 4.39 -1.15 14.31
CA LEU A 238 3.21 -1.07 13.45
C LEU A 238 3.39 -0.13 12.26
N GLY A 239 4.52 0.56 12.18
CA GLY A 239 4.84 1.42 11.06
C GLY A 239 4.90 0.64 9.73
N ASP A 240 4.66 1.35 8.64
CA ASP A 240 4.66 0.79 7.29
C ASP A 240 6.04 0.27 6.91
N VAL A 241 6.14 -1.02 6.59
CA VAL A 241 7.40 -1.71 6.28
C VAL A 241 8.16 -1.11 5.09
N TYR A 242 7.49 -0.39 4.22
CA TYR A 242 8.10 0.29 3.08
C TYR A 242 8.80 1.61 3.47
N PHE A 243 8.49 2.16 4.64
CA PHE A 243 9.01 3.46 5.10
C PHE A 243 9.86 3.36 6.36
N ILE A 244 9.58 2.42 7.27
CA ILE A 244 10.34 2.27 8.53
C ILE A 244 11.73 1.65 8.30
N GLY A 245 12.66 1.93 9.21
CA GLY A 245 14.00 1.34 9.21
C GLY A 245 14.04 -0.10 9.72
N GLU A 246 15.15 -0.78 9.47
CA GLU A 246 15.33 -2.18 9.91
C GLU A 246 15.33 -2.33 11.42
N GLU A 247 15.96 -1.41 12.15
CA GLU A 247 15.99 -1.42 13.61
C GLU A 247 14.58 -1.39 14.21
N GLN A 248 13.71 -0.56 13.63
CA GLN A 248 12.32 -0.47 14.04
C GLN A 248 11.54 -1.73 13.64
N LEU A 249 11.72 -2.22 12.41
CA LEU A 249 11.06 -3.42 11.91
C LEU A 249 11.38 -4.66 12.78
N TYR A 250 12.63 -4.80 13.20
CA TYR A 250 13.06 -5.91 14.06
C TYR A 250 12.84 -5.65 15.56
N GLY A 251 12.20 -4.55 15.92
CA GLY A 251 11.79 -4.24 17.28
C GLY A 251 12.91 -3.75 18.17
N GLY A 252 13.82 -3.00 17.61
CA GLY A 252 14.78 -2.22 18.37
C GLY A 252 14.10 -1.22 19.31
N LEU A 253 14.83 -0.76 20.30
CA LEU A 253 14.35 0.24 21.25
C LEU A 253 14.00 1.55 20.54
N SER A 254 12.86 2.14 20.90
CA SER A 254 12.35 3.34 20.25
C SER A 254 13.30 4.53 20.44
N SER A 255 13.62 5.19 19.33
CA SER A 255 14.54 6.32 19.27
C SER A 255 14.01 7.37 18.30
N PRO A 256 14.28 8.68 18.51
CA PRO A 256 13.99 9.73 17.54
C PRO A 256 14.59 9.47 16.14
N ARG A 257 15.59 8.59 16.04
CA ARG A 257 16.19 8.17 14.77
C ARG A 257 15.25 7.42 13.86
N PHE A 258 14.21 6.77 14.41
CA PHE A 258 13.18 6.11 13.62
C PHE A 258 12.41 7.11 12.75
N ASP A 259 12.04 8.25 13.33
CA ASP A 259 11.34 9.31 12.61
C ASP A 259 12.21 9.99 11.55
N GLU A 260 13.52 10.12 11.80
CA GLU A 260 14.47 10.62 10.80
C GLU A 260 14.54 9.69 9.58
N GLN A 261 14.52 8.38 9.79
CA GLN A 261 14.48 7.39 8.69
C GLN A 261 13.14 7.44 7.94
N GLY A 262 12.01 7.52 8.66
CA GLY A 262 10.69 7.69 8.07
C GLY A 262 10.58 8.98 7.24
N ALA A 263 11.15 10.08 7.74
CA ALA A 263 11.21 11.35 7.01
C ALA A 263 12.05 11.22 5.72
N ALA A 264 13.22 10.58 5.79
CA ALA A 264 14.05 10.36 4.62
C ALA A 264 13.35 9.49 3.57
N ALA A 265 12.72 8.39 4.01
CA ALA A 265 11.95 7.51 3.16
C ALA A 265 10.78 8.25 2.47
N THR A 266 10.08 9.09 3.21
CA THR A 266 8.97 9.91 2.73
C THR A 266 9.44 10.94 1.68
N LEU A 267 10.47 11.72 2.00
CA LEU A 267 11.01 12.73 1.08
C LEU A 267 11.56 12.11 -0.20
N TYR A 268 12.23 10.96 -0.08
CA TYR A 268 12.68 10.20 -1.24
C TYR A 268 11.52 9.71 -2.11
N ALA A 269 10.49 9.11 -1.50
CA ALA A 269 9.31 8.64 -2.22
C ALA A 269 8.60 9.78 -2.98
N LEU A 270 8.42 10.93 -2.34
CA LEU A 270 7.81 12.11 -2.95
C LEU A 270 8.66 12.69 -4.09
N ALA A 271 9.99 12.75 -3.92
CA ALA A 271 10.91 13.27 -4.94
C ALA A 271 11.05 12.33 -6.14
N SER A 272 10.98 11.03 -5.93
CA SER A 272 11.12 10.01 -6.98
C SER A 272 9.80 9.58 -7.62
N GLY A 273 8.66 9.85 -6.97
CA GLY A 273 7.34 9.31 -7.36
C GLY A 273 7.22 7.82 -7.08
N GLN A 274 8.00 7.27 -6.15
CA GLN A 274 7.92 5.88 -5.69
C GLN A 274 7.03 5.75 -4.44
N SER A 275 6.85 4.52 -3.94
CA SER A 275 6.04 4.22 -2.76
C SER A 275 6.84 3.59 -1.63
N CYS A 276 8.17 3.73 -1.63
CA CYS A 276 9.00 3.15 -0.59
C CYS A 276 10.41 3.74 -0.59
N ARG A 277 11.18 3.43 0.45
CA ARG A 277 12.58 3.82 0.61
C ARG A 277 13.56 2.96 -0.19
N PHE A 278 13.19 1.76 -0.58
CA PHE A 278 14.12 0.74 -1.09
C PHE A 278 14.67 1.01 -2.49
N GLY A 279 14.03 1.89 -3.26
CA GLY A 279 14.45 2.19 -4.64
C GLY A 279 15.65 3.12 -4.77
N HIS A 280 16.15 3.71 -3.69
CA HIS A 280 17.19 4.77 -3.72
C HIS A 280 18.53 4.31 -4.29
N LEU A 281 18.79 3.02 -4.32
CA LEU A 281 20.02 2.48 -4.89
C LEU A 281 19.97 2.38 -6.42
N ALA A 282 18.80 2.04 -6.98
CA ALA A 282 18.59 1.98 -8.43
C ALA A 282 18.30 3.38 -9.00
N ILE A 283 17.62 4.24 -8.23
CA ILE A 283 17.25 5.62 -8.60
C ILE A 283 17.72 6.54 -7.47
N PRO A 284 19.00 6.90 -7.39
CA PRO A 284 19.56 7.67 -6.27
C PRO A 284 18.99 9.09 -6.21
N ALA A 285 18.91 9.67 -5.00
CA ALA A 285 18.41 11.02 -4.78
C ALA A 285 19.18 12.07 -5.61
N THR A 286 20.47 11.83 -5.84
CA THR A 286 21.33 12.67 -6.70
C THR A 286 20.88 12.73 -8.17
N SER A 287 20.07 11.78 -8.64
CA SER A 287 19.52 11.77 -10.01
C SER A 287 18.16 12.47 -10.14
N LEU A 288 17.58 12.94 -9.02
CA LEU A 288 16.21 13.45 -8.97
C LEU A 288 16.09 14.96 -9.21
N GLY A 289 17.18 15.66 -9.55
CA GLY A 289 17.17 17.12 -9.75
C GLY A 289 17.11 17.94 -8.44
N LEU A 290 17.28 17.28 -7.29
CA LEU A 290 17.38 17.93 -5.99
C LEU A 290 18.71 18.70 -5.85
N PRO A 291 18.79 19.76 -5.01
CA PRO A 291 20.07 20.36 -4.68
C PRO A 291 21.05 19.30 -4.18
N MET A 292 22.28 19.31 -4.70
CA MET A 292 23.24 18.25 -4.47
C MET A 292 23.54 17.99 -2.99
N GLU A 293 23.60 19.04 -2.18
CA GLU A 293 23.81 18.93 -0.73
C GLU A 293 22.65 18.18 -0.07
N PHE A 294 21.42 18.54 -0.42
CA PHE A 294 20.21 17.88 0.07
C PHE A 294 20.11 16.43 -0.43
N ALA A 295 20.39 16.19 -1.71
CA ALA A 295 20.35 14.84 -2.28
C ALA A 295 21.33 13.89 -1.58
N ARG A 296 22.58 14.34 -1.34
CA ARG A 296 23.59 13.54 -0.61
C ARG A 296 23.20 13.29 0.84
N MET A 297 22.60 14.28 1.48
CA MET A 297 22.08 14.15 2.85
C MET A 297 20.95 13.11 2.88
N LEU A 298 20.04 13.15 1.93
CA LEU A 298 18.93 12.21 1.81
C LEU A 298 19.44 10.78 1.56
N ASP A 299 20.38 10.59 0.64
CA ASP A 299 21.02 9.29 0.41
C ASP A 299 21.75 8.79 1.69
N GLY A 300 22.42 9.69 2.43
CA GLY A 300 23.08 9.36 3.69
C GLY A 300 22.10 8.95 4.81
N MET A 301 20.90 9.54 4.87
CA MET A 301 19.86 9.16 5.84
C MET A 301 19.23 7.78 5.50
N LEU A 302 19.37 7.32 4.26
CA LEU A 302 18.91 6.01 3.79
C LEU A 302 20.03 4.97 3.70
N ASP A 303 21.27 5.32 4.06
CA ASP A 303 22.44 4.44 3.98
C ASP A 303 22.27 3.22 4.92
N PRO A 304 22.70 2.02 4.54
CA PRO A 304 22.74 0.86 5.43
C PRO A 304 23.56 1.04 6.71
N ASP A 305 24.63 1.87 6.68
CA ASP A 305 25.46 2.16 7.86
C ASP A 305 24.73 3.08 8.86
N PRO A 306 24.43 2.61 10.10
CA PRO A 306 23.79 3.43 11.12
C PRO A 306 24.55 4.70 11.46
N ALA A 307 25.89 4.69 11.43
CA ALA A 307 26.70 5.86 11.73
C ALA A 307 26.58 6.94 10.63
N MET A 308 26.42 6.52 9.37
CA MET A 308 26.12 7.44 8.26
C MET A 308 24.72 8.05 8.43
N ARG A 309 23.71 7.23 8.71
CA ARG A 309 22.34 7.70 8.95
C ARG A 309 22.27 8.72 10.08
N MET A 310 22.92 8.45 11.21
CA MET A 310 22.95 9.38 12.35
C MET A 310 23.56 10.73 11.98
N ARG A 311 24.72 10.74 11.32
CA ARG A 311 25.37 11.98 10.88
C ARG A 311 24.52 12.77 9.89
N ALA A 312 23.93 12.07 8.92
CA ALA A 312 23.07 12.69 7.92
C ALA A 312 21.77 13.23 8.54
N GLY A 313 21.17 12.51 9.50
CA GLY A 313 20.00 12.95 10.27
C GLY A 313 20.27 14.20 11.11
N ASP A 314 21.41 14.25 11.81
CA ASP A 314 21.82 15.45 12.53
C ASP A 314 22.07 16.63 11.58
N HIS A 315 22.69 16.39 10.44
CA HIS A 315 22.89 17.40 9.40
C HIS A 315 21.54 17.90 8.86
N TYR A 316 20.61 16.99 8.58
CA TYR A 316 19.25 17.32 8.15
C TYR A 316 18.56 18.27 9.14
N LEU A 317 18.49 17.90 10.40
CA LEU A 317 17.80 18.71 11.41
C LEU A 317 18.46 20.07 11.64
N ASN A 318 19.78 20.17 11.52
CA ASN A 318 20.53 21.40 11.78
C ASN A 318 20.56 22.34 10.58
N GLU A 319 20.71 21.82 9.35
CA GLU A 319 20.98 22.62 8.16
C GLU A 319 19.73 22.93 7.32
N MET A 320 18.60 22.19 7.51
CA MET A 320 17.38 22.46 6.73
C MET A 320 16.93 23.93 6.77
N PRO A 321 16.93 24.65 7.92
CA PRO A 321 16.53 26.06 7.93
C PRO A 321 17.42 26.96 7.06
N ARG A 322 18.69 26.58 6.83
CA ARG A 322 19.60 27.27 5.92
C ARG A 322 19.29 26.89 4.46
N MET A 323 19.12 25.59 4.19
CA MET A 323 18.82 25.10 2.84
C MET A 323 17.48 25.64 2.33
N ALA A 324 16.46 25.74 3.18
CA ALA A 324 15.14 26.26 2.84
C ALA A 324 15.13 27.75 2.44
N ARG A 325 16.18 28.51 2.80
CA ARG A 325 16.32 29.92 2.36
C ARG A 325 16.83 30.06 0.93
N THR A 326 17.29 28.96 0.33
CA THR A 326 17.73 28.98 -1.07
C THR A 326 16.51 29.17 -1.96
N VAL A 327 16.50 30.24 -2.74
CA VAL A 327 15.42 30.52 -3.69
C VAL A 327 15.51 29.49 -4.82
N MET A 328 14.51 28.65 -4.91
CA MET A 328 14.37 27.69 -6.00
C MET A 328 13.20 28.11 -6.89
N ILE A 329 13.42 28.02 -8.19
CA ILE A 329 12.38 28.24 -9.19
C ILE A 329 11.99 26.88 -9.76
N ASP A 330 10.72 26.55 -9.71
CA ASP A 330 10.20 25.37 -10.40
C ASP A 330 10.28 25.63 -11.91
N LEU A 331 11.13 24.88 -12.57
CA LEU A 331 11.16 24.85 -14.04
C LEU A 331 10.14 23.81 -14.51
N PRO A 332 9.30 24.14 -15.51
CA PRO A 332 8.39 23.16 -16.07
C PRO A 332 9.19 22.01 -16.68
N GLU A 333 9.04 20.83 -16.11
CA GLU A 333 9.61 19.62 -16.71
C GLU A 333 8.71 19.14 -17.85
N PRO A 334 9.27 18.68 -18.97
CA PRO A 334 8.47 18.05 -20.01
C PRO A 334 7.81 16.78 -19.45
N PRO A 335 6.60 16.42 -19.90
CA PRO A 335 5.96 15.20 -19.45
C PRO A 335 6.83 13.99 -19.77
N PRO A 336 6.92 13.00 -18.88
CA PRO A 336 7.76 11.83 -19.08
C PRO A 336 7.28 11.03 -20.31
N THR A 337 8.24 10.59 -21.12
CA THR A 337 7.95 9.68 -22.23
C THR A 337 7.80 8.25 -21.67
N PRO A 338 6.71 7.53 -21.98
CA PRO A 338 6.52 6.17 -21.48
C PRO A 338 7.56 5.21 -22.10
N LEU A 339 8.24 4.45 -21.26
CA LEU A 339 9.22 3.44 -21.67
C LEU A 339 8.52 2.23 -22.31
N VAL A 340 7.31 1.90 -21.85
CA VAL A 340 6.48 0.83 -22.39
C VAL A 340 5.12 1.39 -22.80
N PRO A 341 4.35 0.71 -23.67
CA PRO A 341 3.04 1.20 -24.10
C PRO A 341 2.07 1.38 -22.92
N ILE A 342 1.39 2.51 -22.90
CA ILE A 342 0.29 2.84 -21.98
C ILE A 342 -0.86 3.35 -22.83
N TRP A 343 -2.01 2.70 -22.73
CA TRP A 343 -3.24 3.15 -23.39
C TRP A 343 -4.06 3.98 -22.41
N THR A 344 -4.65 5.04 -22.94
CA THR A 344 -5.59 5.86 -22.17
C THR A 344 -6.97 5.70 -22.77
N ARG A 345 -7.95 5.38 -21.92
CA ARG A 345 -9.35 5.20 -22.29
C ARG A 345 -10.21 6.02 -21.34
N ILE A 346 -11.22 6.65 -21.85
CA ILE A 346 -12.22 7.29 -21.01
C ILE A 346 -13.26 6.21 -20.69
N SER A 347 -13.56 6.06 -19.42
CA SER A 347 -14.62 5.18 -18.94
C SER A 347 -15.68 6.02 -18.22
N ASP A 348 -16.95 5.76 -18.52
CA ASP A 348 -18.06 6.32 -17.74
C ASP A 348 -18.25 5.60 -16.39
N ARG A 349 -17.50 4.51 -16.16
CA ARG A 349 -17.49 3.75 -14.93
C ARG A 349 -16.32 4.19 -14.06
N GLU A 350 -16.56 4.26 -12.79
CA GLU A 350 -15.50 4.34 -11.79
C GLU A 350 -14.73 3.02 -11.74
N ILE A 351 -13.42 3.08 -11.86
CA ILE A 351 -12.50 1.94 -11.81
C ILE A 351 -11.85 1.90 -10.44
N ASP A 352 -12.13 0.84 -9.70
CA ASP A 352 -11.51 0.51 -8.41
C ASP A 352 -10.53 -0.64 -8.64
N THR A 353 -9.26 -0.31 -8.81
CA THR A 353 -8.25 -1.26 -9.25
C THR A 353 -7.80 -2.18 -8.12
N VAL A 354 -7.79 -3.47 -8.38
CA VAL A 354 -7.16 -4.50 -7.55
C VAL A 354 -5.99 -5.14 -8.30
N VAL A 355 -4.90 -5.43 -7.59
CA VAL A 355 -3.67 -5.98 -8.15
C VAL A 355 -3.42 -7.38 -7.61
N TYR A 356 -3.27 -8.34 -8.52
CA TYR A 356 -2.77 -9.68 -8.23
C TYR A 356 -1.40 -9.88 -8.88
N SER A 357 -0.42 -10.32 -8.11
CA SER A 357 0.96 -10.46 -8.57
C SER A 357 1.55 -11.80 -8.17
N SER A 358 2.36 -12.38 -9.05
CA SER A 358 3.15 -13.57 -8.74
C SER A 358 4.32 -13.21 -7.82
N ARG A 359 4.09 -13.24 -6.53
CA ARG A 359 5.06 -12.79 -5.51
C ARG A 359 6.17 -13.79 -5.24
N LYS A 360 5.86 -15.10 -5.31
CA LYS A 360 6.86 -16.16 -5.11
C LYS A 360 7.92 -16.24 -6.20
N ALA A 361 7.70 -15.62 -7.36
CA ALA A 361 8.76 -15.49 -8.34
C ALA A 361 10.03 -14.85 -7.75
N PHE A 362 9.89 -14.05 -6.68
CA PHE A 362 11.00 -13.44 -5.96
C PHE A 362 11.57 -14.32 -4.84
N LEU A 363 10.82 -15.32 -4.35
CA LEU A 363 11.24 -16.20 -3.26
C LEU A 363 11.93 -17.47 -3.70
N ARG A 364 11.98 -17.77 -4.98
CA ARG A 364 12.59 -19.01 -5.46
C ARG A 364 14.08 -19.07 -5.13
N GLN A 365 14.34 -19.50 -3.91
CA GLN A 365 15.48 -20.35 -3.60
C GLN A 365 14.97 -21.79 -3.72
N GLU A 366 15.54 -22.56 -4.63
CA GLU A 366 15.23 -23.97 -4.80
C GLU A 366 15.22 -24.68 -3.44
N GLY A 367 14.09 -25.23 -3.02
CA GLY A 367 14.01 -26.22 -1.96
C GLY A 367 13.20 -25.91 -0.70
N SER A 368 12.26 -24.98 -0.67
CA SER A 368 11.31 -24.87 0.45
C SER A 368 9.88 -25.20 0.04
N ASP A 369 9.54 -26.48 0.08
CA ASP A 369 8.16 -26.99 0.09
C ASP A 369 7.52 -26.75 1.47
N GLN A 370 7.14 -25.53 1.79
CA GLN A 370 6.21 -25.28 2.89
C GLN A 370 4.83 -24.95 2.33
N SER A 371 3.90 -25.87 2.52
CA SER A 371 2.49 -25.67 2.19
C SER A 371 1.89 -24.54 3.05
N LEU A 372 1.30 -23.55 2.41
CA LEU A 372 0.60 -22.41 3.04
C LEU A 372 -0.88 -22.71 3.33
N SER A 373 -1.24 -23.96 3.58
CA SER A 373 -2.62 -24.43 3.59
C SER A 373 -3.50 -23.90 4.74
N ASP A 374 -2.96 -23.18 5.74
CA ASP A 374 -3.73 -22.73 6.90
C ASP A 374 -3.28 -21.33 7.41
N VAL A 375 -3.25 -20.32 6.52
CA VAL A 375 -2.77 -18.98 6.89
C VAL A 375 -3.95 -18.04 7.08
N ASP A 376 -4.18 -17.57 8.32
CA ASP A 376 -5.10 -16.47 8.60
C ASP A 376 -4.47 -15.10 8.25
N ASP A 377 -5.28 -14.03 8.19
CA ASP A 377 -4.83 -12.69 7.75
C ASP A 377 -3.74 -12.07 8.64
N VAL A 378 -3.67 -12.44 9.93
CA VAL A 378 -2.59 -12.02 10.84
C VAL A 378 -1.29 -12.75 10.51
N GLN A 379 -1.39 -13.99 10.08
CA GLN A 379 -0.26 -14.77 9.59
C GLN A 379 0.16 -14.29 8.21
N LEU A 380 -0.77 -13.84 7.35
CA LEU A 380 -0.47 -13.20 6.07
C LEU A 380 0.37 -11.93 6.28
N ASP A 381 0.03 -11.08 7.22
CA ASP A 381 0.80 -9.86 7.53
C ASP A 381 2.19 -10.19 8.09
N ARG A 382 2.30 -11.20 8.97
CA ARG A 382 3.58 -11.77 9.41
C ARG A 382 4.35 -12.40 8.24
N TYR A 383 3.65 -13.08 7.33
CA TYR A 383 4.22 -13.66 6.13
C TYR A 383 4.76 -12.59 5.20
N TYR A 384 4.05 -11.48 4.98
CA TYR A 384 4.55 -10.35 4.21
C TYR A 384 5.81 -9.75 4.82
N LYS A 385 5.85 -9.57 6.13
CA LYS A 385 7.04 -9.09 6.84
C LYS A 385 8.20 -10.09 6.71
N ASN A 386 7.94 -11.38 6.87
CA ASN A 386 8.95 -12.44 6.72
C ASN A 386 9.34 -12.67 5.25
N PHE A 387 8.39 -12.50 4.33
CA PHE A 387 8.60 -12.63 2.89
C PHE A 387 9.59 -11.60 2.35
N MET A 388 9.54 -10.38 2.89
CA MET A 388 10.49 -9.33 2.51
C MET A 388 11.91 -9.55 3.05
N GLN A 389 12.11 -10.41 4.04
CA GLN A 389 13.44 -10.71 4.60
C GLN A 389 14.35 -11.44 3.61
N GLY A 390 13.79 -12.24 2.70
CA GLY A 390 14.55 -12.96 1.68
C GLY A 390 14.82 -12.17 0.40
N MET A 391 14.36 -10.93 0.31
CA MET A 391 14.46 -10.09 -0.89
C MET A 391 15.51 -9.00 -0.75
N GLY A 392 16.18 -8.69 -1.86
CA GLY A 392 16.99 -7.48 -1.98
C GLY A 392 16.15 -6.22 -2.03
N ASP A 393 16.74 -5.10 -1.68
CA ASP A 393 16.01 -3.81 -1.63
C ASP A 393 15.41 -3.41 -2.98
N THR A 394 16.10 -3.67 -4.08
CA THR A 394 15.56 -3.39 -5.42
C THR A 394 14.33 -4.24 -5.75
N GLU A 395 14.28 -5.49 -5.30
CA GLU A 395 13.11 -6.37 -5.46
C GLU A 395 11.91 -5.88 -4.65
N LYS A 396 12.15 -5.45 -3.39
CA LYS A 396 11.11 -4.81 -2.55
C LYS A 396 10.57 -3.54 -3.21
N ALA A 397 11.47 -2.71 -3.75
CA ALA A 397 11.08 -1.50 -4.47
C ALA A 397 10.26 -1.79 -5.73
N PHE A 398 10.63 -2.82 -6.48
CA PHE A 398 9.88 -3.26 -7.66
C PHE A 398 8.46 -3.69 -7.30
N LEU A 399 8.29 -4.50 -6.24
CA LEU A 399 6.97 -4.92 -5.79
C LEU A 399 6.12 -3.72 -5.30
N ALA A 400 6.73 -2.77 -4.59
CA ALA A 400 6.05 -1.55 -4.18
C ALA A 400 5.62 -0.71 -5.39
N ALA A 401 6.47 -0.63 -6.43
CA ALA A 401 6.15 0.08 -7.66
C ALA A 401 5.00 -0.58 -8.43
N VAL A 402 4.96 -1.93 -8.50
CA VAL A 402 3.82 -2.65 -9.09
C VAL A 402 2.53 -2.41 -8.28
N SER A 403 2.60 -2.50 -6.95
CA SER A 403 1.45 -2.22 -6.08
C SER A 403 0.94 -0.80 -6.24
N ARG A 404 1.83 0.19 -6.45
CA ARG A 404 1.45 1.57 -6.72
C ARG A 404 0.61 1.72 -7.99
N LEU A 405 0.82 0.88 -9.02
CA LEU A 405 -0.01 0.94 -10.23
C LEU A 405 -1.48 0.69 -9.90
N GLY A 406 -1.77 -0.13 -8.91
CA GLY A 406 -3.14 -0.38 -8.42
C GLY A 406 -3.80 0.80 -7.71
N ARG A 407 -3.07 1.88 -7.43
CA ARG A 407 -3.66 3.12 -6.87
C ARG A 407 -4.25 4.03 -7.96
N TYR A 408 -4.05 3.70 -9.22
CA TYR A 408 -4.62 4.39 -10.38
C TYR A 408 -5.83 3.63 -10.92
N PRO A 409 -6.78 4.31 -11.57
CA PRO A 409 -7.90 3.65 -12.25
C PRO A 409 -7.39 2.96 -13.53
N VAL A 410 -6.78 1.79 -13.38
CA VAL A 410 -6.12 1.05 -14.45
C VAL A 410 -6.58 -0.41 -14.48
N GLU A 411 -6.74 -0.95 -15.68
CA GLU A 411 -6.96 -2.37 -15.92
C GLU A 411 -5.93 -2.89 -16.91
N GLY A 412 -5.57 -4.16 -16.77
CA GLY A 412 -4.71 -4.82 -17.74
C GLY A 412 -3.66 -5.73 -17.11
N GLY A 413 -2.70 -6.16 -17.91
CA GLY A 413 -1.65 -7.08 -17.52
C GLY A 413 -0.26 -6.47 -17.59
N LEU A 414 0.62 -7.04 -16.80
CA LEU A 414 2.05 -6.76 -16.77
C LEU A 414 2.79 -8.08 -16.64
N ALA A 415 3.77 -8.32 -17.53
CA ALA A 415 4.72 -9.40 -17.39
C ALA A 415 6.15 -8.87 -17.52
N VAL A 416 7.00 -9.27 -16.60
CA VAL A 416 8.41 -8.92 -16.58
C VAL A 416 9.23 -10.21 -16.59
N ARG A 417 10.03 -10.40 -17.64
CA ARG A 417 10.85 -11.57 -17.82
C ARG A 417 12.33 -11.18 -17.80
N TRP A 418 13.06 -11.72 -16.84
CA TRP A 418 14.50 -11.54 -16.72
C TRP A 418 15.23 -12.65 -17.47
N GLU A 419 16.10 -12.23 -18.38
CA GLU A 419 16.97 -13.07 -19.20
C GLU A 419 18.44 -12.73 -18.88
N PRO A 420 19.42 -13.53 -19.33
CA PRO A 420 20.83 -13.28 -19.00
C PRO A 420 21.37 -11.91 -19.45
N ASP A 421 20.82 -11.31 -20.50
CA ASP A 421 21.27 -10.06 -21.12
C ASP A 421 20.41 -8.84 -20.78
N GLY A 422 19.25 -9.03 -20.14
CA GLY A 422 18.37 -7.94 -19.80
C GLY A 422 16.96 -8.36 -19.43
N VAL A 423 16.04 -7.44 -19.54
CA VAL A 423 14.67 -7.56 -19.09
C VAL A 423 13.71 -7.30 -20.24
N TYR A 424 12.77 -8.21 -20.44
CA TYR A 424 11.62 -8.00 -21.32
C TYR A 424 10.43 -7.58 -20.47
N VAL A 425 9.81 -6.45 -20.83
CA VAL A 425 8.60 -5.94 -20.18
C VAL A 425 7.49 -5.90 -21.22
N ASP A 426 6.42 -6.65 -20.93
CA ASP A 426 5.20 -6.69 -21.73
C ASP A 426 4.04 -6.12 -20.92
N THR A 427 3.27 -5.21 -21.54
CA THR A 427 2.18 -4.51 -20.85
C THR A 427 0.95 -4.41 -21.72
N SER A 428 -0.22 -4.49 -21.08
CA SER A 428 -1.51 -4.16 -21.68
C SER A 428 -2.31 -3.19 -20.79
N LEU A 429 -1.60 -2.23 -20.17
CA LEU A 429 -2.16 -1.32 -19.18
C LEU A 429 -3.07 -0.25 -19.82
N ASN A 430 -4.33 -0.20 -19.40
CA ASN A 430 -5.33 0.77 -19.83
C ASN A 430 -5.66 1.71 -18.67
N LEU A 431 -5.20 2.94 -18.75
CA LEU A 431 -5.51 3.99 -17.79
C LEU A 431 -6.86 4.63 -18.16
N HIS A 432 -7.79 4.71 -17.21
CA HIS A 432 -9.14 5.21 -17.43
C HIS A 432 -9.33 6.70 -17.07
N ASP A 433 -8.28 7.35 -16.58
CA ASP A 433 -8.25 8.79 -16.30
C ASP A 433 -7.09 9.46 -17.06
N PRO A 434 -7.39 10.24 -18.12
CA PRO A 434 -6.36 10.96 -18.90
C PRO A 434 -5.55 11.99 -18.08
N GLU A 435 -6.13 12.58 -17.03
CA GLU A 435 -5.45 13.60 -16.21
C GLU A 435 -4.29 13.00 -15.42
N LEU A 436 -4.39 11.70 -15.08
CA LEU A 436 -3.35 10.97 -14.37
C LEU A 436 -2.26 10.40 -15.28
N ARG A 437 -2.31 10.65 -16.60
CA ARG A 437 -1.36 10.04 -17.56
C ARG A 437 0.11 10.33 -17.22
N THR A 438 0.42 11.56 -16.85
CA THR A 438 1.81 11.97 -16.53
C THR A 438 2.34 11.25 -15.29
N SER A 439 1.57 11.24 -14.20
CA SER A 439 1.94 10.58 -12.95
C SER A 439 2.00 9.06 -13.11
N PHE A 440 1.05 8.48 -13.84
CA PHE A 440 1.02 7.04 -14.14
C PHE A 440 2.23 6.63 -15.01
N THR A 441 2.59 7.45 -16.00
CA THR A 441 3.79 7.21 -16.81
C THR A 441 5.05 7.20 -15.94
N THR A 442 5.16 8.13 -14.99
CA THR A 442 6.27 8.14 -14.02
C THR A 442 6.32 6.86 -13.20
N ALA A 443 5.17 6.39 -12.68
CA ALA A 443 5.09 5.16 -11.90
C ALA A 443 5.50 3.92 -12.73
N VAL A 444 5.02 3.81 -13.97
CA VAL A 444 5.39 2.71 -14.89
C VAL A 444 6.88 2.77 -15.24
N ASN A 445 7.43 3.95 -15.53
CA ASN A 445 8.85 4.09 -15.83
C ASN A 445 9.74 3.72 -14.62
N ASN A 446 9.33 4.10 -13.40
CA ASN A 446 10.02 3.68 -12.18
C ASN A 446 10.03 2.16 -12.03
N MET A 447 8.90 1.49 -12.27
CA MET A 447 8.80 0.03 -12.26
C MET A 447 9.77 -0.61 -13.28
N VAL A 448 9.86 -0.08 -14.51
CA VAL A 448 10.79 -0.57 -15.55
C VAL A 448 12.24 -0.37 -15.11
N ASN A 449 12.59 0.82 -14.60
CA ASN A 449 13.95 1.11 -14.13
C ASN A 449 14.38 0.20 -12.97
N LEU A 450 13.45 -0.10 -12.05
CA LEU A 450 13.70 -1.04 -10.97
C LEU A 450 13.88 -2.47 -11.50
N ALA A 451 13.06 -2.90 -12.47
CA ALA A 451 13.21 -4.21 -13.10
C ALA A 451 14.60 -4.39 -13.75
N GLN A 452 15.13 -3.33 -14.41
CA GLN A 452 16.47 -3.33 -15.01
C GLN A 452 17.62 -3.44 -13.99
N ALA A 453 17.35 -3.11 -12.73
CA ALA A 453 18.33 -3.19 -11.64
C ALA A 453 18.32 -4.54 -10.90
N ILE A 454 17.43 -5.46 -11.28
CA ILE A 454 17.28 -6.79 -10.68
C ILE A 454 17.97 -7.82 -11.59
N TYR A 455 19.04 -8.45 -11.09
CA TYR A 455 19.75 -9.53 -11.81
C TYR A 455 19.22 -10.89 -11.35
N ARG A 456 18.33 -11.48 -12.14
CA ARG A 456 17.75 -12.79 -11.87
C ARG A 456 17.29 -13.46 -13.16
N GLN A 457 16.77 -14.67 -13.06
CA GLN A 457 16.04 -15.36 -14.13
C GLN A 457 14.62 -15.64 -13.68
N GLY A 458 13.68 -15.66 -14.62
CA GLY A 458 12.30 -16.00 -14.36
C GLY A 458 11.32 -14.92 -14.84
N ILE A 459 10.04 -15.19 -14.60
CA ILE A 459 8.94 -14.34 -15.02
C ILE A 459 8.15 -13.88 -13.81
N PHE A 460 7.85 -12.60 -13.75
CA PHE A 460 6.90 -12.00 -12.82
C PHE A 460 5.65 -11.59 -13.60
N LYS A 461 4.49 -11.93 -13.08
CA LYS A 461 3.19 -11.62 -13.68
C LYS A 461 2.38 -10.77 -12.71
N SER A 462 1.67 -9.80 -13.23
CA SER A 462 0.71 -9.01 -12.45
C SER A 462 -0.53 -8.70 -13.27
N CYS A 463 -1.68 -8.86 -12.65
CA CYS A 463 -2.99 -8.62 -13.24
C CYS A 463 -3.69 -7.51 -12.48
N LEU A 464 -4.21 -6.52 -13.20
CA LEU A 464 -4.93 -5.38 -12.65
C LEU A 464 -6.37 -5.42 -13.12
N PHE A 465 -7.29 -5.52 -12.17
CA PHE A 465 -8.73 -5.69 -12.43
C PHE A 465 -9.53 -4.55 -11.82
N ASN A 466 -10.71 -4.31 -12.35
CA ASN A 466 -11.70 -3.52 -11.65
C ASN A 466 -12.41 -4.37 -10.58
N ALA A 467 -12.28 -4.02 -9.32
CA ALA A 467 -12.91 -4.72 -8.21
C ALA A 467 -14.44 -4.84 -8.38
N ARG A 468 -15.07 -3.85 -9.03
CA ARG A 468 -16.52 -3.82 -9.28
C ARG A 468 -17.00 -4.91 -10.24
N ASP A 469 -16.12 -5.43 -11.09
CA ASP A 469 -16.41 -6.49 -12.06
C ASP A 469 -16.10 -7.89 -11.50
N THR A 470 -15.71 -7.99 -10.23
CA THR A 470 -15.49 -9.27 -9.55
C THR A 470 -16.80 -10.03 -9.38
N LEU A 471 -16.82 -11.29 -9.79
CA LEU A 471 -17.93 -12.19 -9.52
C LEU A 471 -17.76 -12.87 -8.17
N HIS A 472 -18.86 -12.96 -7.42
CA HIS A 472 -18.92 -13.56 -6.10
C HIS A 472 -19.84 -14.76 -6.11
N ILE A 473 -19.34 -15.92 -5.69
CA ILE A 473 -20.11 -17.14 -5.50
C ILE A 473 -19.90 -17.60 -4.07
N GLU A 474 -20.96 -17.62 -3.29
CA GLU A 474 -20.93 -17.96 -1.87
C GLU A 474 -21.53 -19.35 -1.64
N ARG A 475 -21.08 -20.04 -0.60
CA ARG A 475 -21.64 -21.29 -0.10
C ARG A 475 -21.82 -21.24 1.41
N GLU A 476 -22.76 -21.99 1.95
CA GLU A 476 -23.06 -21.97 3.39
C GLU A 476 -22.02 -22.76 4.19
N GLU A 477 -21.53 -23.88 3.64
CA GLU A 477 -20.57 -24.76 4.30
C GLU A 477 -19.41 -25.08 3.35
N GLN A 478 -18.23 -25.33 3.89
CA GLN A 478 -16.99 -25.53 3.12
C GLN A 478 -17.01 -26.80 2.24
N ASP A 479 -17.80 -27.80 2.59
CA ASP A 479 -17.97 -29.06 1.85
C ASP A 479 -19.00 -28.99 0.74
N GLN A 480 -19.79 -27.92 0.66
CA GLN A 480 -20.74 -27.68 -0.43
C GLN A 480 -20.03 -27.18 -1.68
N PRO A 481 -20.55 -27.49 -2.89
CA PRO A 481 -20.02 -26.94 -4.13
C PRO A 481 -20.34 -25.44 -4.28
N PHE A 482 -19.47 -24.72 -4.97
CA PHE A 482 -19.78 -23.37 -5.43
C PHE A 482 -20.76 -23.44 -6.61
N ILE A 483 -21.91 -22.79 -6.53
CA ILE A 483 -22.93 -22.83 -7.58
C ILE A 483 -23.10 -21.43 -8.18
N ALA A 484 -22.69 -21.27 -9.43
CA ALA A 484 -22.89 -20.01 -10.14
C ALA A 484 -24.38 -19.76 -10.42
N PRO A 485 -24.94 -18.58 -10.07
CA PRO A 485 -26.30 -18.24 -10.45
C PRO A 485 -26.53 -18.29 -11.97
N PRO A 486 -27.69 -18.75 -12.47
CA PRO A 486 -27.93 -18.95 -13.92
C PRO A 486 -27.77 -17.68 -14.78
N LYS A 487 -27.90 -16.51 -14.18
CA LYS A 487 -27.74 -15.21 -14.87
C LYS A 487 -26.34 -14.62 -14.76
N MET A 488 -25.44 -15.24 -14.00
CA MET A 488 -24.07 -14.78 -13.87
C MET A 488 -23.33 -14.93 -15.20
N ARG A 489 -22.53 -13.95 -15.56
CA ARG A 489 -21.71 -13.95 -16.77
C ARG A 489 -20.34 -13.36 -16.45
N LEU A 490 -19.30 -13.94 -17.04
CA LEU A 490 -17.96 -13.33 -17.02
C LEU A 490 -17.96 -12.11 -17.94
N PRO A 491 -17.57 -10.92 -17.45
CA PRO A 491 -17.54 -9.71 -18.25
C PRO A 491 -16.45 -9.78 -19.31
N TYR A 492 -16.72 -9.26 -20.51
CA TYR A 492 -15.74 -9.06 -21.57
C TYR A 492 -16.12 -7.87 -22.44
N GLN A 493 -15.13 -7.33 -23.15
CA GLN A 493 -15.31 -6.27 -24.13
C GLN A 493 -15.00 -6.83 -25.53
N VAL A 494 -15.71 -6.32 -26.55
CA VAL A 494 -15.43 -6.66 -27.95
C VAL A 494 -14.70 -5.47 -28.60
N SER A 495 -13.61 -5.73 -29.31
CA SER A 495 -12.89 -4.70 -30.04
C SER A 495 -13.71 -4.22 -31.24
N SER A 496 -13.83 -2.90 -31.40
CA SER A 496 -14.54 -2.30 -32.52
C SER A 496 -13.76 -2.31 -33.84
N ALA A 497 -12.46 -2.62 -33.80
CA ALA A 497 -11.60 -2.70 -34.98
C ALA A 497 -10.78 -4.00 -34.91
N PRO A 498 -10.61 -4.71 -36.04
CA PRO A 498 -9.73 -5.87 -36.09
C PRO A 498 -8.29 -5.39 -35.82
N GLU A 499 -7.78 -5.70 -34.64
CA GLU A 499 -6.38 -5.45 -34.33
C GLU A 499 -5.52 -6.48 -35.06
N VAL A 500 -4.54 -6.00 -35.85
CA VAL A 500 -3.60 -6.89 -36.54
C VAL A 500 -2.65 -7.47 -35.51
N GLU A 501 -2.83 -8.73 -35.18
CA GLU A 501 -1.89 -9.48 -34.37
C GLU A 501 -0.65 -9.87 -35.20
N ASP A 502 0.53 -9.66 -34.67
CA ASP A 502 1.73 -10.32 -35.16
C ASP A 502 1.72 -11.78 -34.65
N ARG A 503 1.20 -12.69 -35.49
CA ARG A 503 1.04 -14.12 -35.15
C ARG A 503 2.36 -14.82 -34.79
N SER A 504 3.50 -14.22 -35.13
CA SER A 504 4.83 -14.77 -34.82
C SER A 504 5.21 -14.60 -33.35
N ARG A 505 4.44 -13.86 -32.56
CA ARG A 505 4.76 -13.46 -31.19
C ARG A 505 3.60 -13.63 -30.20
N ILE A 506 2.68 -14.54 -30.45
CA ILE A 506 1.63 -14.84 -29.48
C ILE A 506 2.20 -15.78 -28.42
N HIS A 507 2.37 -15.28 -27.21
CA HIS A 507 2.68 -16.10 -26.05
C HIS A 507 1.50 -16.06 -25.08
N SER A 508 1.03 -17.20 -24.70
CA SER A 508 0.13 -17.37 -23.60
C SER A 508 0.97 -17.67 -22.36
N TYR A 509 0.92 -16.84 -21.33
CA TYR A 509 1.55 -17.14 -20.04
C TYR A 509 0.97 -18.40 -19.38
N PHE A 510 -0.10 -18.91 -19.94
CA PHE A 510 -0.66 -20.24 -19.68
C PHE A 510 0.29 -21.38 -20.10
N GLU A 511 1.05 -21.21 -21.19
CA GLU A 511 1.99 -22.21 -21.71
C GLU A 511 3.24 -22.35 -20.85
N ASP A 512 3.55 -21.36 -20.00
CA ASP A 512 4.67 -21.43 -19.06
C ASP A 512 4.37 -22.36 -17.85
N GLY A 513 3.17 -22.97 -17.82
CA GLY A 513 2.69 -23.85 -16.75
C GLY A 513 2.10 -23.05 -15.56
N PRO A 514 1.54 -23.77 -14.58
CA PRO A 514 0.98 -23.13 -13.40
C PRO A 514 2.06 -22.35 -12.65
N ASP A 515 1.71 -21.14 -12.18
CA ASP A 515 2.58 -20.40 -11.29
C ASP A 515 2.75 -21.23 -10.01
N PRO A 516 3.96 -21.41 -9.48
CA PRO A 516 4.15 -22.14 -8.21
C PRO A 516 3.42 -21.52 -7.01
N GLU A 517 2.85 -20.33 -7.17
CA GLU A 517 1.95 -19.73 -6.19
C GLU A 517 0.50 -20.17 -6.35
N GLU A 518 0.17 -20.87 -7.43
CA GLU A 518 -1.15 -21.41 -7.66
C GLU A 518 -1.38 -22.62 -6.78
N PHE A 519 -1.96 -22.40 -5.61
CA PHE A 519 -2.35 -23.48 -4.69
C PHE A 519 -3.69 -24.09 -5.07
N LEU A 520 -4.50 -23.35 -5.84
CA LEU A 520 -5.78 -23.83 -6.31
C LEU A 520 -5.60 -24.66 -7.59
N VAL A 521 -5.82 -25.96 -7.49
CA VAL A 521 -5.91 -26.84 -8.66
C VAL A 521 -7.27 -26.67 -9.28
N LEU A 522 -7.31 -26.08 -10.49
CA LEU A 522 -8.56 -25.94 -11.23
C LEU A 522 -9.02 -27.28 -11.83
N PRO A 523 -10.34 -27.54 -11.88
CA PRO A 523 -10.90 -28.72 -12.51
C PRO A 523 -10.61 -28.79 -14.02
N ASP A 524 -10.43 -30.00 -14.55
CA ASP A 524 -10.18 -30.24 -15.97
C ASP A 524 -11.15 -29.52 -16.94
N PRO A 525 -12.47 -29.42 -16.67
CA PRO A 525 -13.36 -28.68 -17.56
C PRO A 525 -13.04 -27.20 -17.66
N ILE A 526 -12.64 -26.57 -16.55
CA ILE A 526 -12.21 -25.16 -16.55
C ILE A 526 -10.91 -25.01 -17.34
N ILE A 527 -9.92 -25.87 -17.10
CA ILE A 527 -8.65 -25.87 -17.82
C ILE A 527 -8.87 -26.01 -19.32
N LYS A 528 -9.68 -27.00 -19.75
CA LYS A 528 -9.99 -27.21 -21.16
C LYS A 528 -10.70 -26.02 -21.82
N SER A 529 -11.59 -25.33 -21.10
CA SER A 529 -12.26 -24.14 -21.63
C SER A 529 -11.29 -22.96 -21.75
N LEU A 530 -10.36 -22.79 -20.78
CA LEU A 530 -9.28 -21.81 -20.87
C LEU A 530 -8.31 -22.09 -22.03
N GLU A 531 -7.94 -23.35 -22.24
CA GLU A 531 -7.13 -23.77 -23.39
C GLU A 531 -7.84 -23.50 -24.71
N ALA A 532 -9.15 -23.78 -24.78
CA ALA A 532 -9.95 -23.49 -25.97
C ALA A 532 -10.03 -21.98 -26.26
N LEU A 533 -10.12 -21.13 -25.21
CA LEU A 533 -10.06 -19.69 -25.37
C LEU A 533 -8.74 -19.23 -26.01
N ASN A 534 -7.61 -19.92 -25.77
CA ASN A 534 -6.34 -19.58 -26.40
C ASN A 534 -6.36 -19.64 -27.93
N SER A 535 -7.26 -20.46 -28.53
CA SER A 535 -7.44 -20.54 -29.98
C SER A 535 -8.20 -19.33 -30.56
N ILE A 536 -8.89 -18.57 -29.73
CA ILE A 536 -9.63 -17.37 -30.12
C ILE A 536 -8.74 -16.12 -29.90
N ARG A 537 -8.78 -15.20 -30.85
CA ARG A 537 -8.02 -13.96 -30.75
C ARG A 537 -8.61 -13.05 -29.68
N HIS A 538 -7.96 -13.01 -28.54
CA HIS A 538 -8.32 -12.14 -27.43
C HIS A 538 -7.08 -11.76 -26.60
N THR A 539 -7.23 -10.75 -25.78
CA THR A 539 -6.34 -10.46 -24.65
C THR A 539 -7.15 -10.53 -23.38
N GLY A 540 -6.53 -10.86 -22.29
CA GLY A 540 -7.22 -10.83 -21.01
C GLY A 540 -6.61 -11.76 -19.98
N MET A 541 -7.27 -11.78 -18.86
CA MET A 541 -6.84 -12.51 -17.68
C MET A 541 -8.04 -12.90 -16.83
N ILE A 542 -7.88 -13.98 -16.07
CA ILE A 542 -8.85 -14.44 -15.10
C ILE A 542 -8.10 -14.97 -13.88
N ILE A 543 -8.61 -14.65 -12.68
CA ILE A 543 -8.10 -15.19 -11.42
C ILE A 543 -9.26 -15.75 -10.62
N PHE A 544 -9.07 -16.96 -10.11
CA PHE A 544 -9.95 -17.63 -9.17
C PHE A 544 -9.32 -17.55 -7.79
N GLU A 545 -10.02 -16.98 -6.82
CA GLU A 545 -9.63 -16.94 -5.41
C GLU A 545 -10.68 -17.70 -4.61
N ALA A 546 -10.36 -18.95 -4.23
CA ALA A 546 -11.25 -19.82 -3.48
C ALA A 546 -10.93 -19.75 -1.99
N LEU A 547 -11.86 -19.19 -1.22
CA LEU A 547 -11.89 -19.12 0.24
C LEU A 547 -12.86 -20.16 0.81
N PRO A 548 -12.86 -20.47 2.11
CA PRO A 548 -13.72 -21.50 2.69
C PRO A 548 -15.21 -21.38 2.31
N LEU A 549 -15.76 -20.19 2.33
CA LEU A 549 -17.18 -19.93 2.04
C LEU A 549 -17.42 -19.04 0.82
N HIS A 550 -16.37 -18.60 0.12
CA HIS A 550 -16.48 -17.57 -0.89
C HIS A 550 -15.49 -17.79 -2.03
N LEU A 551 -15.98 -17.91 -3.24
CA LEU A 551 -15.19 -17.91 -4.47
C LEU A 551 -15.31 -16.54 -5.14
N LYS A 552 -14.18 -15.88 -5.37
CA LYS A 552 -14.09 -14.67 -6.18
C LYS A 552 -13.51 -15.01 -7.54
N ILE A 553 -14.10 -14.47 -8.60
CA ILE A 553 -13.57 -14.60 -9.95
C ILE A 553 -13.34 -13.19 -10.48
N HIS A 554 -12.06 -12.83 -10.64
CA HIS A 554 -11.66 -11.58 -11.25
C HIS A 554 -11.35 -11.82 -12.70
N SER A 555 -11.91 -11.02 -13.61
CA SER A 555 -11.64 -11.19 -15.03
C SER A 555 -11.60 -9.86 -15.77
N GLN A 556 -10.71 -9.80 -16.75
CA GLN A 556 -10.64 -8.70 -17.70
C GLN A 556 -10.33 -9.32 -19.07
N TYR A 557 -11.33 -9.36 -19.93
CA TYR A 557 -11.21 -9.92 -21.25
C TYR A 557 -11.55 -8.92 -22.34
N ARG A 558 -10.78 -8.97 -23.43
CA ARG A 558 -11.06 -8.23 -24.64
C ARG A 558 -10.95 -9.15 -25.85
N LEU A 559 -12.08 -9.40 -26.49
CA LEU A 559 -12.16 -10.15 -27.73
C LEU A 559 -11.70 -9.26 -28.89
N LEU A 560 -10.72 -9.74 -29.67
CA LEU A 560 -10.14 -9.03 -30.83
C LEU A 560 -10.72 -9.51 -32.16
N ASP A 561 -11.47 -10.59 -32.15
CA ASP A 561 -12.15 -11.17 -33.30
C ASP A 561 -13.67 -11.21 -33.07
N PRO A 562 -14.41 -10.17 -33.50
CA PRO A 562 -15.84 -10.10 -33.26
C PRO A 562 -16.66 -11.26 -33.90
N GLU A 563 -16.13 -11.89 -34.95
CA GLU A 563 -16.82 -13.02 -35.60
C GLU A 563 -16.85 -14.27 -34.72
N LYS A 564 -15.99 -14.33 -33.71
CA LYS A 564 -15.88 -15.43 -32.73
C LYS A 564 -16.62 -15.16 -31.42
N GLU A 565 -17.45 -14.14 -31.35
CA GLU A 565 -18.06 -13.71 -30.09
C GLU A 565 -18.94 -14.81 -29.46
N ASP A 566 -19.74 -15.52 -30.27
CA ASP A 566 -20.60 -16.59 -29.74
C ASP A 566 -19.79 -17.77 -29.18
N GLU A 567 -18.72 -18.17 -29.88
CA GLU A 567 -17.80 -19.21 -29.40
C GLU A 567 -17.08 -18.76 -28.13
N PHE A 568 -16.60 -17.52 -28.10
CA PHE A 568 -15.94 -16.94 -26.94
C PHE A 568 -16.83 -16.92 -25.70
N ARG A 569 -18.06 -16.44 -25.86
CA ARG A 569 -19.06 -16.40 -24.79
C ARG A 569 -19.40 -17.81 -24.30
N GLN A 570 -19.56 -18.76 -25.19
CA GLN A 570 -19.82 -20.14 -24.83
C GLN A 570 -18.71 -20.71 -23.93
N ARG A 571 -17.42 -20.46 -24.24
CA ARG A 571 -16.29 -20.92 -23.39
C ARG A 571 -16.31 -20.27 -22.03
N LEU A 572 -16.65 -18.99 -21.93
CA LEU A 572 -16.79 -18.30 -20.63
C LEU A 572 -17.97 -18.88 -19.82
N ASP A 573 -19.09 -19.21 -20.47
CA ASP A 573 -20.24 -19.84 -19.80
C ASP A 573 -19.88 -21.26 -19.32
N GLU A 574 -19.09 -22.04 -20.08
CA GLU A 574 -18.59 -23.36 -19.68
C GLU A 574 -17.69 -23.28 -18.45
N ILE A 575 -16.84 -22.23 -18.33
CA ILE A 575 -16.03 -22.00 -17.13
C ILE A 575 -16.94 -21.81 -15.92
N LEU A 576 -17.95 -20.93 -16.01
CA LEU A 576 -18.88 -20.71 -14.90
C LEU A 576 -19.70 -21.94 -14.54
N ALA A 577 -20.06 -22.76 -15.52
CA ALA A 577 -20.81 -23.99 -15.30
C ALA A 577 -20.00 -25.06 -14.53
N ALA A 578 -18.67 -24.98 -14.57
CA ALA A 578 -17.78 -25.97 -13.96
C ALA A 578 -17.19 -25.51 -12.60
N VAL A 579 -17.61 -24.36 -12.06
CA VAL A 579 -17.10 -23.86 -10.76
C VAL A 579 -17.54 -24.73 -9.58
N ASP A 580 -18.59 -25.51 -9.74
CA ASP A 580 -19.08 -26.50 -8.77
C ASP A 580 -18.07 -27.63 -8.49
N GLN A 581 -17.12 -27.84 -9.40
CA GLN A 581 -16.05 -28.82 -9.26
C GLN A 581 -14.80 -28.28 -8.57
N ILE A 582 -14.76 -26.99 -8.20
CA ILE A 582 -13.67 -26.40 -7.42
C ILE A 582 -13.80 -26.86 -5.97
N THR A 583 -12.87 -27.70 -5.52
CA THR A 583 -12.87 -28.27 -4.18
C THR A 583 -11.72 -27.74 -3.29
N GLY A 584 -10.65 -27.23 -3.91
CA GLY A 584 -9.48 -26.70 -3.21
C GLY A 584 -9.68 -25.26 -2.72
N LEU A 585 -8.75 -24.80 -1.89
CA LEU A 585 -8.62 -23.40 -1.46
C LEU A 585 -7.35 -22.80 -2.04
N GLY A 586 -7.32 -21.48 -2.24
CA GLY A 586 -6.17 -20.75 -2.75
C GLY A 586 -6.49 -19.93 -4.00
N VAL A 587 -5.45 -19.60 -4.74
CA VAL A 587 -5.53 -18.74 -5.91
C VAL A 587 -5.01 -19.49 -7.14
N SER A 588 -5.66 -19.32 -8.27
CA SER A 588 -5.17 -19.73 -9.59
C SER A 588 -5.52 -18.68 -10.64
N GLY A 589 -4.63 -18.44 -11.61
CA GLY A 589 -4.85 -17.38 -12.59
C GLY A 589 -4.19 -17.64 -13.94
N PHE A 590 -4.84 -17.10 -14.98
CA PHE A 590 -4.38 -17.20 -16.37
C PHE A 590 -4.37 -15.83 -17.02
N MET A 591 -3.31 -15.55 -17.76
CA MET A 591 -3.14 -14.28 -18.46
C MET A 591 -2.69 -14.52 -19.90
N LYS A 592 -3.36 -13.88 -20.83
CA LYS A 592 -2.97 -13.85 -22.26
C LYS A 592 -2.77 -12.42 -22.68
N MET A 593 -1.55 -12.11 -23.12
CA MET A 593 -1.19 -10.80 -23.68
C MET A 593 -0.57 -10.97 -25.05
N PRO A 594 -0.84 -10.04 -26.00
CA PRO A 594 -0.14 -10.04 -27.28
C PRO A 594 1.28 -9.49 -27.07
N TYR A 595 2.32 -10.26 -27.45
CA TYR A 595 3.74 -9.86 -27.32
C TYR A 595 4.16 -8.69 -28.21
N LYS A 596 3.30 -8.16 -29.06
CA LYS A 596 3.63 -7.04 -29.96
C LYS A 596 4.18 -5.80 -29.22
N ASP A 597 3.83 -5.67 -27.95
CA ASP A 597 4.14 -4.51 -27.12
C ASP A 597 5.29 -4.77 -26.14
N ALA A 598 5.88 -5.97 -26.15
CA ALA A 598 7.05 -6.29 -25.33
C ALA A 598 8.26 -5.44 -25.71
N ARG A 599 8.90 -4.87 -24.70
CA ARG A 599 10.10 -4.04 -24.84
C ARG A 599 11.26 -4.70 -24.12
N PHE A 600 12.43 -4.69 -24.78
CA PHE A 600 13.69 -5.15 -24.20
C PHE A 600 14.45 -3.97 -23.59
N PHE A 601 15.00 -4.18 -22.41
CA PHE A 601 15.84 -3.25 -21.69
C PHE A 601 17.10 -3.97 -21.21
N PRO A 602 18.32 -3.50 -21.57
CA PRO A 602 19.55 -4.05 -21.01
C PRO A 602 19.60 -3.80 -19.51
N TYR A 603 20.31 -4.63 -18.77
CA TYR A 603 20.58 -4.35 -17.37
C TYR A 603 21.31 -3.02 -17.21
N ILE A 604 20.99 -2.29 -16.13
CA ILE A 604 21.80 -1.16 -15.69
C ILE A 604 23.11 -1.69 -15.11
N GLU A 605 24.06 -0.80 -14.84
CA GLU A 605 25.31 -1.16 -14.18
C GLU A 605 25.03 -1.93 -12.89
N ARG A 606 25.75 -3.06 -12.70
CA ARG A 606 25.51 -3.95 -11.56
C ARG A 606 25.78 -3.22 -10.24
N LEU A 607 24.76 -3.18 -9.39
CA LEU A 607 24.89 -2.66 -8.03
C LEU A 607 25.83 -3.55 -7.20
N PRO A 608 26.50 -3.01 -6.16
CA PRO A 608 27.31 -3.81 -5.24
C PRO A 608 26.54 -4.99 -4.64
N GLU A 609 27.20 -6.13 -4.44
CA GLU A 609 26.57 -7.39 -3.98
C GLU A 609 25.75 -7.26 -2.68
N ARG A 610 26.14 -6.32 -1.81
CA ARG A 610 25.38 -6.00 -0.57
C ARG A 610 23.91 -5.62 -0.80
N TYR A 611 23.51 -5.28 -2.02
CA TYR A 611 22.16 -4.86 -2.40
C TYR A 611 21.31 -5.99 -2.99
N TYR A 612 21.90 -7.16 -3.18
CA TYR A 612 21.17 -8.35 -3.61
C TYR A 612 20.80 -9.22 -2.39
N PRO A 613 19.78 -10.09 -2.51
CA PRO A 613 19.46 -11.03 -1.46
C PRO A 613 20.71 -11.83 -1.12
N ARG A 614 21.05 -11.88 0.16
CA ARG A 614 22.11 -12.78 0.63
C ARG A 614 21.69 -14.21 0.38
N ASN A 615 22.52 -14.96 -0.33
CA ASN A 615 22.30 -16.40 -0.45
C ASN A 615 22.77 -17.10 0.83
N PRO A 616 21.86 -17.59 1.71
CA PRO A 616 22.26 -18.21 2.97
C PRO A 616 23.15 -19.45 2.79
N ARG A 617 23.18 -20.06 1.59
CA ARG A 617 24.06 -21.18 1.25
C ARG A 617 25.50 -20.79 0.96
N LEU A 618 25.75 -19.54 0.53
CA LEU A 618 27.12 -19.05 0.30
C LEU A 618 27.79 -18.63 1.60
N GLU A 619 27.04 -18.13 2.58
CA GLU A 619 27.57 -17.78 3.92
C GLU A 619 27.96 -19.04 4.74
N ALA A 620 27.30 -20.17 4.52
CA ALA A 620 27.62 -21.43 5.20
C ALA A 620 28.91 -22.11 4.66
N THR A 621 29.36 -21.75 3.44
CA THR A 621 30.58 -22.30 2.84
C THR A 621 31.84 -21.47 3.15
N GLU A 622 31.70 -20.23 3.59
CA GLU A 622 32.84 -19.40 4.04
C GLU A 622 33.15 -19.57 5.55
N ALA A 623 32.25 -20.22 6.31
CA ALA A 623 32.40 -20.48 7.75
C ALA A 623 32.86 -21.93 8.05
N SER A 624 33.15 -22.73 7.04
CA SER A 624 33.76 -24.07 7.14
C SER A 624 35.15 -24.05 6.47
#